data_7f09da3616a5e4fd7837c17b2881a2ab
#
_entry.id   7f09da3616a5e4fd7837c17b2881a2ab
#
_cell.length_a   1.000
_cell.length_b   1.000
_cell.length_c   1.000
_cell.angle_alpha   90.00
_cell.angle_beta   90.00
_cell.angle_gamma   90.00
#
_symmetry.space_group_name_H-M   'P 1'
#
loop_
_entity.id
_entity.type
_entity.pdbx_description
1 polymer ?
#
loop_
_entity_poly.entity_id
_entity_poly.type
_entity_poly.pdbx_seq_one_letter_code
_entity_poly.pdbx_strand_id
1 'polypeptide(L)'
;MKKIASVLALFVALLFGLLACSKDSSSKSSSDKLKVVTTNSILADITKNIAGDKIELHSIVPVGQDPHEYEPLPEDVKKTSQADLIFYNGINLETGGNAWFTKLVKNANKVENKDYFAVSEGVDVIYLEGQNQAGKEDPHAWLNLENGIIYAKNIAKQLIAKDPKNKDFYEKNLAAYTEKLSKLDQEAKQAFNNIPADKKMIVTSEGCFKYFSKAYGVPSAYIWEINTEQEGTPEQIKTLVEKLRQTKVPSLFVESSVDERPMKTVSKDTNIPIFSKIFTDSIAKEGEEGDSYYSMMKWNLEKIAEGLNK
;
A
#
# COMPACT_ATOMS: atom_id res chain seq x y z
N MET A 1 63.46 6.55 57.17
CA MET A 1 62.11 5.94 57.19
C MET A 1 61.02 6.93 56.84
N LYS A 2 61.10 8.24 57.08
CA LYS A 2 60.01 9.21 56.77
C LYS A 2 59.83 9.56 55.26
N LYS A 3 60.93 9.37 54.45
CA LYS A 3 60.87 9.68 53.00
C LYS A 3 60.27 8.56 52.14
N ILE A 4 60.24 7.31 52.59
CA ILE A 4 59.63 6.16 51.89
C ILE A 4 58.13 6.12 52.05
N ALA A 5 57.60 6.58 53.19
CA ALA A 5 56.16 6.64 53.43
C ALA A 5 55.44 7.70 52.54
N SER A 6 56.13 8.82 52.21
CA SER A 6 55.55 9.88 51.33
C SER A 6 55.47 9.48 49.87
N VAL A 7 56.39 8.63 49.39
CA VAL A 7 56.38 8.15 48.00
C VAL A 7 55.30 7.06 47.81
N LEU A 8 55.06 6.23 48.80
CA LEU A 8 54.00 5.21 48.74
C LEU A 8 52.56 5.81 48.79
N ALA A 9 52.39 6.92 49.57
CA ALA A 9 51.11 7.63 49.61
C ALA A 9 50.77 8.35 48.30
N LEU A 10 51.76 8.85 47.54
CA LEU A 10 51.54 9.46 46.24
C LEU A 10 51.18 8.41 45.15
N PHE A 11 51.75 7.19 45.25
CA PHE A 11 51.44 6.11 44.29
C PHE A 11 50.04 5.50 44.48
N VAL A 12 49.57 5.43 45.72
CA VAL A 12 48.19 4.95 46.03
C VAL A 12 47.13 5.99 45.61
N ALA A 13 47.45 7.29 45.71
CA ALA A 13 46.55 8.35 45.25
C ALA A 13 46.42 8.43 43.68
N LEU A 14 47.49 8.06 42.95
CA LEU A 14 47.47 7.98 41.50
C LEU A 14 46.71 6.74 40.96
N LEU A 15 46.64 5.65 41.72
CA LEU A 15 45.86 4.44 41.37
C LEU A 15 44.35 4.58 41.60
N PHE A 16 43.92 5.46 42.46
CA PHE A 16 42.47 5.75 42.69
C PHE A 16 41.91 6.80 41.69
N GLY A 17 42.79 7.57 41.03
CA GLY A 17 42.36 8.56 40.01
C GLY A 17 42.06 8.00 38.61
N LEU A 18 42.42 6.74 38.31
CA LEU A 18 42.25 6.10 37.02
C LEU A 18 41.03 5.19 36.91
N LEU A 19 40.23 5.03 37.96
CA LEU A 19 38.99 4.23 37.96
C LEU A 19 37.70 5.06 37.85
N ALA A 20 37.80 6.37 37.59
CA ALA A 20 36.65 7.26 37.55
C ALA A 20 36.29 7.77 36.15
N CYS A 21 36.91 7.25 35.06
CA CYS A 21 36.58 7.66 33.68
C CYS A 21 36.56 6.48 32.71
N SER A 22 35.75 5.46 32.99
CA SER A 22 35.24 4.58 31.96
C SER A 22 33.75 4.36 32.18
N LYS A 23 32.98 5.44 32.13
CA LYS A 23 31.65 5.34 31.55
C LYS A 23 31.87 5.24 30.06
N ASP A 24 32.16 4.05 29.59
CA ASP A 24 31.84 3.68 28.22
C ASP A 24 30.34 3.90 28.04
N SER A 25 30.02 5.13 27.68
CA SER A 25 28.80 5.43 26.95
C SER A 25 28.97 4.80 25.57
N SER A 26 29.03 3.48 25.47
CA SER A 26 28.56 2.80 24.30
C SER A 26 27.06 3.12 24.24
N SER A 27 26.75 4.30 23.75
CA SER A 27 25.43 4.57 23.19
C SER A 27 25.24 3.57 22.05
N LYS A 28 24.83 2.34 22.39
CA LYS A 28 23.96 1.57 21.54
C LYS A 28 22.69 2.41 21.44
N SER A 29 22.69 3.37 20.55
CA SER A 29 21.50 3.88 19.91
C SER A 29 20.90 2.74 19.07
N SER A 30 20.43 1.68 19.71
CA SER A 30 19.34 0.92 19.14
C SER A 30 18.21 1.94 19.12
N SER A 31 17.80 2.38 17.95
CA SER A 31 16.64 3.24 17.81
C SER A 31 15.51 2.54 18.54
N ASP A 32 15.00 3.17 19.62
CA ASP A 32 13.88 2.69 20.44
C ASP A 32 12.56 2.81 19.65
N LYS A 33 12.68 2.78 18.29
CA LYS A 33 11.59 2.90 17.33
C LYS A 33 10.96 1.54 17.08
N LEU A 34 9.64 1.52 17.03
CA LEU A 34 8.85 0.36 16.64
C LEU A 34 9.22 -0.06 15.21
N LYS A 35 9.57 -1.32 15.00
CA LYS A 35 9.85 -1.89 13.69
C LYS A 35 8.57 -2.36 13.04
N VAL A 36 8.19 -1.68 11.97
CA VAL A 36 6.94 -1.93 11.25
C VAL A 36 7.24 -2.44 9.86
N VAL A 37 6.56 -3.51 9.46
CA VAL A 37 6.61 -4.06 8.10
C VAL A 37 5.24 -3.91 7.45
N THR A 38 5.22 -3.55 6.18
CA THR A 38 4.02 -3.54 5.34
C THR A 38 4.22 -4.41 4.12
N THR A 39 3.16 -4.97 3.58
CA THR A 39 3.25 -5.85 2.41
C THR A 39 3.53 -5.11 1.11
N ASN A 40 3.02 -3.89 0.96
CA ASN A 40 3.16 -3.11 -0.27
C ASN A 40 3.36 -1.61 -0.02
N SER A 41 3.67 -0.88 -1.08
CA SER A 41 4.01 0.55 -1.04
C SER A 41 2.84 1.46 -0.65
N ILE A 42 1.59 1.08 -0.95
CA ILE A 42 0.38 1.83 -0.56
C ILE A 42 0.23 1.81 0.95
N LEU A 43 0.32 0.62 1.56
CA LEU A 43 0.26 0.47 3.01
C LEU A 43 1.45 1.14 3.71
N ALA A 44 2.63 1.11 3.08
CA ALA A 44 3.81 1.80 3.59
C ALA A 44 3.58 3.31 3.65
N ASP A 45 3.04 3.90 2.60
CA ASP A 45 2.74 5.34 2.56
C ASP A 45 1.68 5.74 3.61
N ILE A 46 0.56 5.02 3.68
CA ILE A 46 -0.48 5.27 4.69
C ILE A 46 0.12 5.18 6.10
N THR A 47 0.91 4.13 6.37
CA THR A 47 1.59 3.94 7.66
C THR A 47 2.54 5.08 7.98
N LYS A 48 3.34 5.53 7.00
CA LYS A 48 4.28 6.65 7.14
C LYS A 48 3.56 7.97 7.43
N ASN A 49 2.42 8.22 6.77
CA ASN A 49 1.61 9.42 7.02
C ASN A 49 1.08 9.49 8.45
N ILE A 50 0.78 8.35 9.08
CA ILE A 50 0.31 8.28 10.47
C ILE A 50 1.48 8.31 11.44
N ALA A 51 2.49 7.47 11.21
CA ALA A 51 3.56 7.23 12.17
C ALA A 51 4.73 8.23 12.07
N GLY A 52 4.90 8.90 10.92
CA GLY A 52 6.01 9.82 10.67
C GLY A 52 7.36 9.16 10.91
N ASP A 53 8.17 9.81 11.75
CA ASP A 53 9.52 9.37 12.12
C ASP A 53 9.58 8.50 13.39
N LYS A 54 8.42 8.12 13.96
CA LYS A 54 8.34 7.35 15.23
C LYS A 54 8.63 5.86 15.07
N ILE A 55 8.66 5.38 13.83
CA ILE A 55 8.85 3.97 13.48
C ILE A 55 10.06 3.76 12.56
N GLU A 56 10.55 2.52 12.49
CA GLU A 56 11.39 2.02 11.41
C GLU A 56 10.49 1.20 10.48
N LEU A 57 10.25 1.70 9.28
CA LEU A 57 9.32 1.12 8.32
C LEU A 57 10.05 0.37 7.19
N HIS A 58 9.57 -0.83 6.86
CA HIS A 58 9.99 -1.61 5.69
C HIS A 58 8.77 -2.03 4.87
N SER A 59 8.80 -1.79 3.55
CA SER A 59 7.83 -2.33 2.60
C SER A 59 8.41 -3.57 1.93
N ILE A 60 7.68 -4.68 1.94
CA ILE A 60 8.12 -5.94 1.34
C ILE A 60 8.14 -5.79 -0.19
N VAL A 61 6.98 -5.55 -0.79
CA VAL A 61 6.89 -5.36 -2.25
C VAL A 61 7.38 -3.97 -2.61
N PRO A 62 8.41 -3.86 -3.46
CA PRO A 62 8.95 -2.59 -3.90
C PRO A 62 7.95 -1.76 -4.72
N VAL A 63 8.18 -0.44 -4.74
CA VAL A 63 7.41 0.49 -5.58
C VAL A 63 7.48 0.05 -7.06
N GLY A 64 6.32 0.00 -7.71
CA GLY A 64 6.17 -0.36 -9.12
C GLY A 64 6.07 -1.86 -9.39
N GLN A 65 6.04 -2.69 -8.35
CA GLN A 65 5.84 -4.14 -8.48
C GLN A 65 4.44 -4.55 -8.03
N ASP A 66 3.97 -5.66 -8.61
CA ASP A 66 2.67 -6.27 -8.33
C ASP A 66 2.73 -7.05 -7.00
N PRO A 67 1.82 -6.81 -6.03
CA PRO A 67 1.77 -7.52 -4.76
C PRO A 67 1.01 -8.85 -4.82
N HIS A 68 0.30 -9.17 -5.90
CA HIS A 68 -0.50 -10.40 -6.00
C HIS A 68 0.37 -11.66 -5.97
N GLU A 69 1.45 -11.67 -6.73
CA GLU A 69 2.37 -12.80 -6.86
C GLU A 69 3.81 -12.35 -6.66
N TYR A 70 4.17 -12.11 -5.41
CA TYR A 70 5.53 -11.70 -5.03
C TYR A 70 6.32 -12.88 -4.46
N GLU A 71 7.63 -12.88 -4.63
CA GLU A 71 8.54 -13.81 -3.98
C GLU A 71 9.45 -13.04 -3.00
N PRO A 72 9.21 -13.17 -1.68
CA PRO A 72 9.96 -12.43 -0.68
C PRO A 72 11.46 -12.71 -0.72
N LEU A 73 12.26 -11.65 -0.69
CA LEU A 73 13.71 -11.72 -0.65
C LEU A 73 14.21 -12.10 0.76
N PRO A 74 15.46 -12.59 0.91
CA PRO A 74 16.03 -12.88 2.23
C PRO A 74 15.99 -11.71 3.23
N GLU A 75 16.09 -10.47 2.74
CA GLU A 75 15.96 -9.28 3.59
C GLU A 75 14.52 -9.11 4.11
N ASP A 76 13.51 -9.40 3.28
CA ASP A 76 12.09 -9.33 3.69
C ASP A 76 11.79 -10.36 4.79
N VAL A 77 12.31 -11.57 4.65
CA VAL A 77 12.20 -12.63 5.69
C VAL A 77 12.84 -12.16 6.99
N LYS A 78 14.03 -11.57 6.92
CA LYS A 78 14.74 -11.03 8.08
C LYS A 78 13.97 -9.88 8.73
N LYS A 79 13.51 -8.88 7.95
CA LYS A 79 12.73 -7.75 8.45
C LYS A 79 11.42 -8.22 9.08
N THR A 80 10.69 -9.15 8.43
CA THR A 80 9.46 -9.73 8.95
C THR A 80 9.68 -10.45 10.28
N SER A 81 10.75 -11.25 10.40
CA SER A 81 11.04 -11.95 11.66
C SER A 81 11.36 -11.00 12.82
N GLN A 82 11.97 -9.85 12.53
CA GLN A 82 12.37 -8.82 13.51
C GLN A 82 11.27 -7.78 13.76
N ALA A 83 10.18 -7.79 12.99
CA ALA A 83 9.11 -6.80 13.10
C ALA A 83 8.36 -6.92 14.44
N ASP A 84 8.04 -5.77 15.04
CA ASP A 84 7.16 -5.63 16.19
C ASP A 84 5.69 -5.61 15.77
N LEU A 85 5.43 -5.16 14.52
CA LEU A 85 4.11 -4.99 13.93
C LEU A 85 4.18 -5.15 12.41
N ILE A 86 3.23 -5.89 11.84
CA ILE A 86 3.14 -6.12 10.41
C ILE A 86 1.73 -5.77 9.94
N PHE A 87 1.64 -5.03 8.83
CA PHE A 87 0.39 -4.72 8.14
C PHE A 87 0.34 -5.39 6.78
N TYR A 88 -0.77 -6.03 6.48
CA TYR A 88 -1.08 -6.62 5.18
C TYR A 88 -2.47 -6.19 4.70
N ASN A 89 -2.71 -6.23 3.40
CA ASN A 89 -4.01 -5.82 2.86
C ASN A 89 -5.13 -6.75 3.35
N GLY A 90 -4.92 -8.05 3.25
CA GLY A 90 -5.99 -9.04 3.41
C GLY A 90 -6.86 -9.14 2.16
N ILE A 91 -8.10 -9.62 2.32
CA ILE A 91 -9.08 -9.76 1.23
C ILE A 91 -8.45 -10.26 -0.08
N ASN A 92 -7.78 -11.42 0.00
CA ASN A 92 -7.24 -12.18 -1.14
C ASN A 92 -6.07 -11.52 -1.92
N LEU A 93 -5.45 -10.43 -1.44
CA LEU A 93 -4.29 -9.84 -2.13
C LEU A 93 -3.06 -10.74 -1.99
N GLU A 94 -2.39 -10.69 -0.86
CA GLU A 94 -1.16 -11.45 -0.58
C GLU A 94 -1.43 -12.86 -0.07
N THR A 95 -2.68 -13.15 0.25
CA THR A 95 -3.17 -14.44 0.76
C THR A 95 -3.80 -15.29 -0.32
N GLY A 96 -4.15 -14.68 -1.47
CA GLY A 96 -4.58 -15.35 -2.70
C GLY A 96 -3.42 -15.86 -3.53
N GLY A 97 -3.67 -16.25 -4.78
CA GLY A 97 -2.64 -16.69 -5.71
C GLY A 97 -1.68 -17.72 -5.12
N ASN A 98 -0.39 -17.41 -5.10
CA ASN A 98 0.65 -18.25 -4.50
C ASN A 98 0.70 -18.19 -2.96
N ALA A 99 -0.11 -17.34 -2.32
CA ALA A 99 -0.22 -17.13 -0.87
C ALA A 99 1.14 -16.86 -0.20
N TRP A 100 1.96 -16.01 -0.83
CA TRP A 100 3.33 -15.74 -0.40
C TRP A 100 3.42 -15.17 1.03
N PHE A 101 2.49 -14.29 1.40
CA PHE A 101 2.48 -13.68 2.73
C PHE A 101 2.19 -14.71 3.84
N THR A 102 1.23 -15.60 3.61
CA THR A 102 0.90 -16.68 4.56
C THR A 102 2.12 -17.57 4.85
N LYS A 103 2.90 -17.88 3.80
CA LYS A 103 4.16 -18.64 3.94
C LYS A 103 5.21 -17.85 4.69
N LEU A 104 5.34 -16.54 4.39
CA LEU A 104 6.32 -15.65 5.02
C LEU A 104 6.10 -15.52 6.53
N VAL A 105 4.88 -15.18 6.96
CA VAL A 105 4.57 -14.97 8.39
C VAL A 105 4.66 -16.28 9.19
N LYS A 106 4.29 -17.41 8.57
CA LYS A 106 4.47 -18.75 9.18
C LYS A 106 5.95 -19.04 9.40
N ASN A 107 6.82 -18.81 8.42
CA ASN A 107 8.26 -19.03 8.53
C ASN A 107 8.91 -18.08 9.54
N ALA A 108 8.37 -16.86 9.70
CA ALA A 108 8.78 -15.89 10.68
C ALA A 108 8.21 -16.13 12.09
N ASN A 109 7.40 -17.19 12.30
CA ASN A 109 6.70 -17.51 13.55
C ASN A 109 5.83 -16.35 14.07
N LYS A 110 5.18 -15.61 13.17
CA LYS A 110 4.27 -14.51 13.51
C LYS A 110 2.84 -15.04 13.67
N VAL A 111 2.08 -14.41 14.56
CA VAL A 111 0.71 -14.81 14.93
C VAL A 111 -0.26 -13.72 14.50
N GLU A 112 -1.31 -14.12 13.79
CA GLU A 112 -2.38 -13.20 13.35
C GLU A 112 -3.10 -12.55 14.53
N ASN A 113 -3.51 -11.30 14.36
CA ASN A 113 -4.15 -10.48 15.39
C ASN A 113 -3.29 -10.23 16.65
N LYS A 114 -2.01 -10.57 16.59
CA LYS A 114 -1.01 -10.28 17.63
C LYS A 114 0.21 -9.56 17.06
N ASP A 115 0.78 -10.13 16.00
CA ASP A 115 2.01 -9.65 15.35
C ASP A 115 1.74 -9.06 13.97
N TYR A 116 0.69 -9.54 13.27
CA TYR A 116 0.27 -9.01 11.98
C TYR A 116 -1.25 -8.83 11.89
N PHE A 117 -1.69 -7.80 11.13
CA PHE A 117 -3.07 -7.34 11.09
C PHE A 117 -3.48 -6.98 9.66
N ALA A 118 -4.67 -7.44 9.25
CA ALA A 118 -5.31 -6.99 8.01
C ALA A 118 -5.77 -5.53 8.17
N VAL A 119 -5.33 -4.65 7.27
CA VAL A 119 -5.76 -3.24 7.30
C VAL A 119 -7.18 -3.06 6.76
N SER A 120 -7.67 -4.04 6.01
CA SER A 120 -9.02 -4.07 5.43
C SER A 120 -10.12 -4.51 6.40
N GLU A 121 -9.83 -4.76 7.67
CA GLU A 121 -10.86 -5.10 8.66
C GLU A 121 -11.98 -4.06 8.65
N GLY A 122 -13.25 -4.52 8.46
CA GLY A 122 -14.42 -3.65 8.42
C GLY A 122 -14.76 -3.06 7.03
N VAL A 123 -14.02 -3.43 5.98
CA VAL A 123 -14.41 -3.13 4.59
C VAL A 123 -15.60 -3.99 4.18
N ASP A 124 -16.57 -3.39 3.48
CA ASP A 124 -17.66 -4.10 2.81
C ASP A 124 -17.13 -4.79 1.55
N VAL A 125 -16.85 -6.09 1.65
CA VAL A 125 -16.11 -6.86 0.64
C VAL A 125 -16.93 -7.05 -0.63
N ILE A 126 -16.29 -6.85 -1.79
CA ILE A 126 -16.80 -7.19 -3.12
C ILE A 126 -16.16 -8.52 -3.55
N TYR A 127 -16.92 -9.35 -4.25
CA TYR A 127 -16.46 -10.65 -4.72
C TYR A 127 -16.18 -10.65 -6.23
N LEU A 128 -15.22 -11.49 -6.63
CA LEU A 128 -14.89 -11.74 -8.03
C LEU A 128 -15.98 -12.60 -8.68
N GLU A 129 -16.22 -12.39 -9.97
CA GLU A 129 -17.30 -13.04 -10.74
C GLU A 129 -16.77 -13.97 -11.85
N GLY A 130 -15.48 -13.87 -12.20
CA GLY A 130 -14.85 -14.67 -13.26
C GLY A 130 -14.90 -16.17 -12.99
N GLN A 131 -14.94 -16.98 -14.05
CA GLN A 131 -15.19 -18.44 -13.98
C GLN A 131 -14.30 -19.20 -13.00
N ASN A 132 -13.02 -18.79 -12.86
CA ASN A 132 -12.05 -19.47 -11.98
C ASN A 132 -11.88 -18.76 -10.63
N GLN A 133 -12.48 -17.57 -10.45
CA GLN A 133 -12.31 -16.71 -9.28
C GLN A 133 -13.63 -16.43 -8.54
N ALA A 134 -14.76 -16.88 -9.09
CA ALA A 134 -16.09 -16.64 -8.54
C ALA A 134 -16.17 -16.96 -7.05
N GLY A 135 -16.62 -16.00 -6.26
CA GLY A 135 -16.76 -16.13 -4.82
C GLY A 135 -15.48 -15.87 -4.01
N LYS A 136 -14.32 -15.62 -4.64
CA LYS A 136 -13.16 -15.07 -3.96
C LYS A 136 -13.32 -13.57 -3.79
N GLU A 137 -12.68 -13.02 -2.78
CA GLU A 137 -12.74 -11.59 -2.48
C GLU A 137 -11.91 -10.80 -3.49
N ASP A 138 -12.44 -9.63 -3.91
CA ASP A 138 -11.68 -8.65 -4.69
C ASP A 138 -10.79 -7.84 -3.74
N PRO A 139 -9.46 -7.82 -3.94
CA PRO A 139 -8.55 -7.21 -2.98
C PRO A 139 -8.44 -5.68 -3.05
N HIS A 140 -8.90 -5.04 -4.14
CA HIS A 140 -8.56 -3.67 -4.51
C HIS A 140 -9.37 -2.59 -3.76
N ALA A 141 -9.64 -2.83 -2.48
CA ALA A 141 -10.50 -1.96 -1.67
C ALA A 141 -9.95 -0.53 -1.51
N TRP A 142 -8.63 -0.36 -1.54
CA TRP A 142 -7.96 0.95 -1.42
C TRP A 142 -8.29 1.92 -2.57
N LEU A 143 -8.81 1.45 -3.72
CA LEU A 143 -9.25 2.29 -4.82
C LEU A 143 -10.58 3.04 -4.54
N ASN A 144 -11.19 2.80 -3.39
CA ASN A 144 -12.20 3.66 -2.76
C ASN A 144 -11.57 4.41 -1.58
N LEU A 145 -11.61 5.74 -1.60
CA LEU A 145 -11.01 6.58 -0.53
C LEU A 145 -11.65 6.36 0.84
N GLU A 146 -12.95 6.00 0.92
CA GLU A 146 -13.59 5.64 2.19
C GLU A 146 -12.96 4.39 2.80
N ASN A 147 -12.59 3.40 1.98
CA ASN A 147 -11.83 2.23 2.43
C ASN A 147 -10.39 2.59 2.82
N GLY A 148 -9.74 3.52 2.09
CA GLY A 148 -8.44 4.05 2.48
C GLY A 148 -8.45 4.70 3.87
N ILE A 149 -9.57 5.35 4.24
CA ILE A 149 -9.77 5.90 5.58
C ILE A 149 -9.93 4.77 6.63
N ILE A 150 -10.60 3.67 6.28
CA ILE A 150 -10.69 2.46 7.15
C ILE A 150 -9.28 1.90 7.39
N TYR A 151 -8.48 1.76 6.33
CA TYR A 151 -7.08 1.31 6.41
C TYR A 151 -6.26 2.18 7.36
N ALA A 152 -6.34 3.51 7.19
CA ALA A 152 -5.64 4.46 8.05
C ALA A 152 -6.02 4.33 9.53
N LYS A 153 -7.31 4.15 9.82
CA LYS A 153 -7.83 3.93 11.18
C LYS A 153 -7.32 2.62 11.79
N ASN A 154 -7.33 1.53 11.01
CA ASN A 154 -6.84 0.22 11.48
C ASN A 154 -5.34 0.24 11.75
N ILE A 155 -4.56 0.88 10.89
CA ILE A 155 -3.12 1.10 11.10
C ILE A 155 -2.88 1.90 12.38
N ALA A 156 -3.55 3.05 12.55
CA ALA A 156 -3.39 3.90 13.73
C ALA A 156 -3.76 3.17 15.04
N LYS A 157 -4.84 2.39 15.02
CA LYS A 157 -5.28 1.55 16.16
C LYS A 157 -4.15 0.63 16.65
N GLN A 158 -3.47 -0.05 15.74
CA GLN A 158 -2.40 -0.98 16.09
C GLN A 158 -1.11 -0.28 16.48
N LEU A 159 -0.76 0.84 15.83
CA LEU A 159 0.37 1.68 16.23
C LEU A 159 0.21 2.19 17.67
N ILE A 160 -0.96 2.71 18.00
CA ILE A 160 -1.28 3.21 19.35
C ILE A 160 -1.21 2.08 20.40
N ALA A 161 -1.72 0.90 20.06
CA ALA A 161 -1.68 -0.26 20.96
C ALA A 161 -0.24 -0.73 21.25
N LYS A 162 0.65 -0.69 20.26
CA LYS A 162 2.06 -1.13 20.38
C LYS A 162 2.98 -0.03 20.91
N ASP A 163 2.66 1.23 20.67
CA ASP A 163 3.48 2.39 21.07
C ASP A 163 2.62 3.51 21.68
N PRO A 164 2.04 3.28 22.89
CA PRO A 164 1.12 4.20 23.51
C PRO A 164 1.75 5.54 23.92
N LYS A 165 3.08 5.62 24.02
CA LYS A 165 3.78 6.88 24.33
C LYS A 165 3.67 7.92 23.20
N ASN A 166 3.42 7.49 21.95
CA ASN A 166 3.24 8.34 20.79
C ASN A 166 1.75 8.45 20.35
N LYS A 167 0.80 8.03 21.20
CA LYS A 167 -0.64 8.03 20.88
C LYS A 167 -1.12 9.36 20.29
N ASP A 168 -0.89 10.47 21.00
CA ASP A 168 -1.39 11.78 20.59
C ASP A 168 -0.82 12.23 19.22
N PHE A 169 0.42 11.83 18.94
CA PHE A 169 1.05 12.07 17.64
C PHE A 169 0.34 11.30 16.53
N TYR A 170 0.06 10.01 16.74
CA TYR A 170 -0.65 9.18 15.76
C TYR A 170 -2.09 9.63 15.54
N GLU A 171 -2.82 9.98 16.61
CA GLU A 171 -4.20 10.47 16.53
C GLU A 171 -4.28 11.81 15.78
N LYS A 172 -3.35 12.74 16.02
CA LYS A 172 -3.28 14.02 15.30
C LYS A 172 -3.03 13.79 13.81
N ASN A 173 -2.08 12.94 13.47
CA ASN A 173 -1.75 12.65 12.06
C ASN A 173 -2.89 11.91 11.38
N LEU A 174 -3.53 10.94 12.04
CA LEU A 174 -4.70 10.24 11.53
C LEU A 174 -5.83 11.23 11.19
N ALA A 175 -6.15 12.16 12.11
CA ALA A 175 -7.20 13.14 11.90
C ALA A 175 -6.91 14.00 10.66
N ALA A 176 -5.71 14.55 10.54
CA ALA A 176 -5.31 15.38 9.41
C ALA A 176 -5.31 14.58 8.08
N TYR A 177 -4.83 13.33 8.11
CA TYR A 177 -4.77 12.49 6.92
C TYR A 177 -6.15 12.06 6.44
N THR A 178 -7.02 11.63 7.35
CA THR A 178 -8.39 11.23 7.00
C THR A 178 -9.25 12.41 6.54
N GLU A 179 -9.05 13.62 7.08
CA GLU A 179 -9.69 14.84 6.58
C GLU A 179 -9.28 15.12 5.12
N LYS A 180 -7.97 15.01 4.82
CA LYS A 180 -7.43 15.20 3.47
C LYS A 180 -8.01 14.20 2.47
N LEU A 181 -8.12 12.91 2.85
CA LEU A 181 -8.73 11.87 2.01
C LEU A 181 -10.24 12.11 1.81
N SER A 182 -10.96 12.48 2.88
CA SER A 182 -12.40 12.77 2.81
C SER A 182 -12.72 13.94 1.89
N LYS A 183 -11.89 14.99 1.89
CA LYS A 183 -12.04 16.11 0.98
C LYS A 183 -11.87 15.69 -0.47
N LEU A 184 -10.83 14.92 -0.76
CA LEU A 184 -10.57 14.38 -2.10
C LEU A 184 -11.72 13.49 -2.59
N ASP A 185 -12.27 12.65 -1.70
CA ASP A 185 -13.43 11.79 -2.00
C ASP A 185 -14.68 12.60 -2.38
N GLN A 186 -14.98 13.67 -1.65
CA GLN A 186 -16.11 14.54 -1.95
C GLN A 186 -15.93 15.27 -3.29
N GLU A 187 -14.75 15.79 -3.58
CA GLU A 187 -14.40 16.42 -4.84
C GLU A 187 -14.58 15.44 -6.01
N ALA A 188 -14.12 14.19 -5.84
CA ALA A 188 -14.26 13.14 -6.84
C ALA A 188 -15.73 12.78 -7.10
N LYS A 189 -16.54 12.58 -6.06
CA LYS A 189 -17.97 12.30 -6.18
C LYS A 189 -18.68 13.40 -7.00
N GLN A 190 -18.34 14.65 -6.76
CA GLN A 190 -18.90 15.78 -7.53
C GLN A 190 -18.46 15.75 -9.00
N ALA A 191 -17.16 15.50 -9.26
CA ALA A 191 -16.62 15.45 -10.61
C ALA A 191 -17.29 14.34 -11.44
N PHE A 192 -17.39 13.12 -10.90
CA PHE A 192 -18.00 11.99 -11.60
C PHE A 192 -19.51 12.12 -11.80
N ASN A 193 -20.24 12.80 -10.91
CA ASN A 193 -21.68 13.04 -11.09
C ASN A 193 -22.00 13.87 -12.33
N ASN A 194 -21.07 14.70 -12.80
CA ASN A 194 -21.25 15.56 -13.97
C ASN A 194 -20.95 14.85 -15.30
N ILE A 195 -20.44 13.62 -15.29
CA ILE A 195 -20.10 12.86 -16.51
C ILE A 195 -21.37 12.25 -17.10
N PRO A 196 -21.63 12.42 -18.43
CA PRO A 196 -22.76 11.81 -19.11
C PRO A 196 -22.77 10.27 -18.95
N ALA A 197 -23.96 9.70 -18.69
CA ALA A 197 -24.10 8.29 -18.37
C ALA A 197 -23.59 7.35 -19.51
N ASP A 198 -23.74 7.75 -20.77
CA ASP A 198 -23.32 6.98 -21.93
C ASP A 198 -21.79 6.98 -22.18
N LYS A 199 -21.05 7.91 -21.54
CA LYS A 199 -19.59 7.97 -21.53
C LYS A 199 -18.99 7.41 -20.23
N LYS A 200 -19.79 7.24 -19.20
CA LYS A 200 -19.38 6.97 -17.82
C LYS A 200 -19.04 5.49 -17.60
N MET A 201 -17.89 5.04 -18.12
CA MET A 201 -17.36 3.70 -17.90
C MET A 201 -15.84 3.74 -17.94
N ILE A 202 -15.18 3.27 -16.87
CA ILE A 202 -13.74 3.08 -16.86
C ILE A 202 -13.38 1.75 -17.54
N VAL A 203 -12.37 1.77 -18.40
CA VAL A 203 -11.87 0.59 -19.09
C VAL A 203 -10.38 0.41 -18.81
N THR A 204 -10.02 -0.72 -18.23
CA THR A 204 -8.68 -1.06 -17.73
C THR A 204 -8.24 -2.43 -18.21
N SER A 205 -6.99 -2.78 -17.96
CA SER A 205 -6.49 -4.13 -18.27
C SER A 205 -7.03 -5.14 -17.26
N GLU A 206 -6.85 -4.86 -15.97
CA GLU A 206 -7.36 -5.66 -14.86
C GLU A 206 -8.70 -5.12 -14.33
N GLY A 207 -9.50 -6.01 -13.74
CA GLY A 207 -10.79 -5.71 -13.11
C GLY A 207 -10.71 -5.10 -11.71
N CYS A 208 -9.69 -4.30 -11.41
CA CYS A 208 -9.38 -3.77 -10.08
C CYS A 208 -10.29 -2.61 -9.61
N PHE A 209 -11.10 -2.02 -10.48
CA PHE A 209 -11.88 -0.81 -10.17
C PHE A 209 -13.30 -1.06 -9.63
N LYS A 210 -13.62 -2.26 -9.10
CA LYS A 210 -14.99 -2.56 -8.62
C LYS A 210 -15.38 -1.72 -7.39
N TYR A 211 -14.49 -1.52 -6.42
CA TYR A 211 -14.75 -0.63 -5.27
C TYR A 211 -14.85 0.83 -5.67
N PHE A 212 -14.00 1.27 -6.61
CA PHE A 212 -14.11 2.59 -7.23
C PHE A 212 -15.45 2.76 -7.93
N SER A 213 -15.87 1.77 -8.73
CA SER A 213 -17.14 1.76 -9.45
C SER A 213 -18.33 1.94 -8.50
N LYS A 214 -18.32 1.22 -7.37
CA LYS A 214 -19.34 1.32 -6.33
C LYS A 214 -19.34 2.72 -5.67
N ALA A 215 -18.18 3.27 -5.37
CA ALA A 215 -18.03 4.55 -4.67
C ALA A 215 -18.42 5.77 -5.52
N TYR A 216 -18.05 5.76 -6.81
CA TYR A 216 -18.19 6.93 -7.68
C TYR A 216 -19.24 6.77 -8.78
N GLY A 217 -19.95 5.63 -8.82
CA GLY A 217 -20.98 5.35 -9.81
C GLY A 217 -20.43 5.33 -11.25
N VAL A 218 -19.21 4.83 -11.44
CA VAL A 218 -18.51 4.68 -12.72
C VAL A 218 -18.36 3.19 -13.02
N PRO A 219 -19.23 2.55 -13.81
CA PRO A 219 -19.09 1.14 -14.18
C PRO A 219 -17.71 0.84 -14.73
N SER A 220 -17.18 -0.38 -14.52
CA SER A 220 -15.90 -0.83 -15.04
C SER A 220 -16.05 -1.91 -16.12
N ALA A 221 -15.09 -1.94 -17.05
CA ALA A 221 -14.84 -3.04 -17.97
C ALA A 221 -13.35 -3.29 -18.06
N TYR A 222 -12.94 -4.53 -18.31
CA TYR A 222 -11.55 -4.94 -18.23
C TYR A 222 -11.26 -6.11 -19.18
N ILE A 223 -9.97 -6.38 -19.43
CA ILE A 223 -9.53 -7.50 -20.26
C ILE A 223 -9.54 -8.79 -19.45
N TRP A 224 -8.91 -8.80 -18.25
CA TRP A 224 -8.91 -9.92 -17.30
C TRP A 224 -9.35 -9.47 -15.90
N GLU A 225 -9.77 -10.39 -15.07
CA GLU A 225 -10.39 -10.03 -13.79
C GLU A 225 -9.40 -9.71 -12.68
N ILE A 226 -8.30 -10.48 -12.58
CA ILE A 226 -7.29 -10.33 -11.53
C ILE A 226 -5.93 -10.87 -11.99
N ASN A 227 -4.83 -10.26 -11.53
CA ASN A 227 -3.44 -10.56 -11.93
C ASN A 227 -2.89 -11.92 -11.44
N THR A 228 -3.73 -12.85 -11.03
CA THR A 228 -3.35 -14.23 -10.68
C THR A 228 -3.72 -15.24 -11.77
N GLU A 229 -4.14 -14.77 -12.93
CA GLU A 229 -4.61 -15.58 -14.06
C GLU A 229 -3.78 -15.32 -15.32
N GLN A 230 -4.17 -16.00 -16.42
CA GLN A 230 -3.63 -15.67 -17.74
C GLN A 230 -4.12 -14.30 -18.18
N GLU A 231 -3.20 -13.39 -18.41
CA GLU A 231 -3.45 -12.00 -18.72
C GLU A 231 -3.43 -11.75 -20.23
N GLY A 232 -4.45 -11.04 -20.73
CA GLY A 232 -4.48 -10.57 -22.11
C GLY A 232 -4.58 -11.65 -23.17
N THR A 233 -5.29 -12.76 -22.89
CA THR A 233 -5.54 -13.78 -23.90
C THR A 233 -6.37 -13.23 -25.08
N PRO A 234 -6.24 -13.80 -26.31
CA PRO A 234 -7.03 -13.36 -27.46
C PRO A 234 -8.54 -13.35 -27.20
N GLU A 235 -9.06 -14.31 -26.45
CA GLU A 235 -10.49 -14.39 -26.12
C GLU A 235 -10.94 -13.28 -25.14
N GLN A 236 -10.12 -12.97 -24.13
CA GLN A 236 -10.38 -11.86 -23.20
C GLN A 236 -10.39 -10.53 -23.96
N ILE A 237 -9.40 -10.27 -24.81
CA ILE A 237 -9.33 -9.06 -25.65
C ILE A 237 -10.56 -8.97 -26.56
N LYS A 238 -10.91 -10.04 -27.26
CA LYS A 238 -12.08 -10.09 -28.16
C LYS A 238 -13.36 -9.77 -27.41
N THR A 239 -13.58 -10.36 -26.25
CA THR A 239 -14.77 -10.13 -25.40
C THR A 239 -14.90 -8.66 -25.02
N LEU A 240 -13.81 -8.02 -24.59
CA LEU A 240 -13.82 -6.60 -24.27
C LEU A 240 -14.09 -5.73 -25.52
N VAL A 241 -13.44 -6.01 -26.63
CA VAL A 241 -13.65 -5.28 -27.91
C VAL A 241 -15.11 -5.35 -28.35
N GLU A 242 -15.74 -6.52 -28.30
CA GLU A 242 -17.16 -6.68 -28.65
C GLU A 242 -18.07 -5.87 -27.72
N LYS A 243 -17.78 -5.84 -26.40
CA LYS A 243 -18.50 -4.99 -25.44
C LYS A 243 -18.34 -3.52 -25.76
N LEU A 244 -17.12 -3.04 -26.01
CA LEU A 244 -16.81 -1.63 -26.25
C LEU A 244 -17.44 -1.08 -27.52
N ARG A 245 -17.61 -1.89 -28.56
CA ARG A 245 -18.31 -1.51 -29.81
C ARG A 245 -19.77 -1.12 -29.60
N GLN A 246 -20.35 -1.50 -28.47
CA GLN A 246 -21.75 -1.18 -28.09
C GLN A 246 -21.83 0.02 -27.14
N THR A 247 -20.70 0.71 -26.89
CA THR A 247 -20.61 1.83 -25.94
C THR A 247 -20.14 3.10 -26.63
N LYS A 248 -20.23 4.23 -25.91
CA LYS A 248 -19.67 5.52 -26.34
C LYS A 248 -18.50 5.94 -25.46
N VAL A 249 -17.83 4.97 -24.83
CA VAL A 249 -16.68 5.25 -23.98
C VAL A 249 -15.59 5.99 -24.78
N PRO A 250 -15.17 7.18 -24.33
CA PRO A 250 -14.24 8.00 -25.12
C PRO A 250 -12.77 7.64 -24.92
N SER A 251 -12.44 6.89 -23.87
CA SER A 251 -11.05 6.68 -23.43
C SER A 251 -10.83 5.32 -22.76
N LEU A 252 -9.63 4.77 -22.97
CA LEU A 252 -9.09 3.61 -22.26
C LEU A 252 -8.00 4.06 -21.29
N PHE A 253 -7.72 3.26 -20.27
CA PHE A 253 -6.66 3.50 -19.29
C PHE A 253 -5.76 2.27 -19.19
N VAL A 254 -4.51 2.48 -18.80
CA VAL A 254 -3.53 1.40 -18.56
C VAL A 254 -2.93 1.59 -17.17
N GLU A 255 -2.87 0.54 -16.41
CA GLU A 255 -2.28 0.52 -15.08
C GLU A 255 -0.75 0.59 -15.18
N SER A 256 -0.12 1.24 -14.18
CA SER A 256 1.34 1.39 -14.16
C SER A 256 2.09 0.09 -13.87
N SER A 257 1.40 -0.90 -13.29
CA SER A 257 1.94 -2.19 -12.85
C SER A 257 1.78 -3.32 -13.86
N VAL A 258 1.08 -3.11 -15.00
CA VAL A 258 0.80 -4.16 -15.99
C VAL A 258 1.41 -3.88 -17.37
N ASP A 259 1.48 -4.92 -18.21
CA ASP A 259 1.89 -4.80 -19.60
C ASP A 259 0.82 -4.09 -20.45
N GLU A 260 1.19 -3.00 -21.09
CA GLU A 260 0.28 -2.19 -21.90
C GLU A 260 -0.11 -2.81 -23.27
N ARG A 261 0.57 -3.87 -23.74
CA ARG A 261 0.35 -4.46 -25.07
C ARG A 261 -1.07 -4.98 -25.29
N PRO A 262 -1.72 -5.67 -24.32
CA PRO A 262 -3.12 -6.07 -24.47
C PRO A 262 -4.06 -4.88 -24.69
N MET A 263 -3.92 -3.82 -23.92
CA MET A 263 -4.76 -2.62 -24.04
C MET A 263 -4.47 -1.85 -25.35
N LYS A 264 -3.24 -1.84 -25.84
CA LYS A 264 -2.91 -1.29 -27.16
C LYS A 264 -3.64 -2.04 -28.28
N THR A 265 -3.80 -3.36 -28.15
CA THR A 265 -4.59 -4.16 -29.10
C THR A 265 -6.07 -3.76 -29.04
N VAL A 266 -6.65 -3.64 -27.85
CA VAL A 266 -8.02 -3.15 -27.68
C VAL A 266 -8.21 -1.76 -28.28
N SER A 267 -7.28 -0.84 -28.02
CA SER A 267 -7.29 0.53 -28.60
C SER A 267 -7.31 0.51 -30.12
N LYS A 268 -6.44 -0.30 -30.74
CA LYS A 268 -6.37 -0.46 -32.20
C LYS A 268 -7.68 -1.01 -32.78
N ASP A 269 -8.25 -2.04 -32.14
CA ASP A 269 -9.42 -2.76 -32.68
C ASP A 269 -10.75 -2.02 -32.48
N THR A 270 -10.77 -1.07 -31.52
CA THR A 270 -11.93 -0.23 -31.21
C THR A 270 -11.82 1.21 -31.72
N ASN A 271 -10.61 1.67 -32.08
CA ASN A 271 -10.26 3.08 -32.32
C ASN A 271 -10.49 4.01 -31.10
N ILE A 272 -10.60 3.46 -29.89
CA ILE A 272 -10.70 4.26 -28.65
C ILE A 272 -9.26 4.52 -28.16
N PRO A 273 -8.85 5.79 -27.93
CA PRO A 273 -7.49 6.08 -27.51
C PRO A 273 -7.22 5.69 -26.06
N ILE A 274 -5.99 5.25 -25.74
CA ILE A 274 -5.48 5.17 -24.38
C ILE A 274 -5.21 6.61 -23.93
N PHE A 275 -5.95 7.09 -22.93
CA PHE A 275 -5.88 8.46 -22.45
C PHE A 275 -4.73 8.70 -21.50
N SER A 276 -4.58 7.80 -20.51
CA SER A 276 -3.55 7.95 -19.47
C SER A 276 -3.14 6.62 -18.87
N LYS A 277 -1.94 6.61 -18.27
CA LYS A 277 -1.59 5.66 -17.23
C LYS A 277 -2.23 6.07 -15.92
N ILE A 278 -2.68 5.07 -15.16
CA ILE A 278 -3.25 5.19 -13.82
C ILE A 278 -2.55 4.20 -12.88
N PHE A 279 -2.67 4.41 -11.59
CA PHE A 279 -2.03 3.56 -10.58
C PHE A 279 -3.05 2.63 -9.93
N THR A 280 -2.66 1.39 -9.66
CA THR A 280 -3.49 0.40 -8.96
C THR A 280 -2.76 -0.22 -7.78
N ASP A 281 -1.77 -1.05 -8.03
CA ASP A 281 -1.13 -1.94 -7.05
C ASP A 281 0.08 -1.32 -6.35
N SER A 282 0.52 -0.17 -6.83
CA SER A 282 1.68 0.54 -6.31
C SER A 282 1.55 2.05 -6.47
N ILE A 283 2.13 2.80 -5.54
CA ILE A 283 2.43 4.23 -5.74
C ILE A 283 3.58 4.39 -6.74
N ALA A 284 3.81 5.63 -7.21
CA ALA A 284 4.97 5.98 -8.04
C ALA A 284 6.25 6.09 -7.20
N LYS A 285 7.39 6.27 -7.88
CA LYS A 285 8.66 6.56 -7.22
C LYS A 285 8.67 7.95 -6.60
N GLU A 286 9.46 8.12 -5.56
CA GLU A 286 9.60 9.40 -4.85
C GLU A 286 9.94 10.55 -5.81
N GLY A 287 9.16 11.63 -5.72
CA GLY A 287 9.27 12.82 -6.58
C GLY A 287 8.54 12.73 -7.91
N GLU A 288 7.89 11.61 -8.24
CA GLU A 288 7.02 11.47 -9.41
C GLU A 288 5.55 11.70 -9.03
N GLU A 289 4.70 12.00 -10.02
CA GLU A 289 3.24 12.04 -9.82
C GLU A 289 2.74 10.69 -9.33
N GLY A 290 1.98 10.68 -8.23
CA GLY A 290 1.48 9.44 -7.63
C GLY A 290 2.41 8.81 -6.58
N ASP A 291 3.44 9.51 -6.11
CA ASP A 291 4.44 9.04 -5.13
C ASP A 291 3.93 8.85 -3.69
N SER A 292 2.68 9.06 -3.45
CA SER A 292 1.97 8.78 -2.20
C SER A 292 0.56 8.27 -2.49
N TYR A 293 -0.07 7.57 -1.55
CA TYR A 293 -1.44 7.09 -1.72
C TYR A 293 -2.41 8.25 -2.04
N TYR A 294 -2.25 9.39 -1.39
CA TYR A 294 -3.05 10.57 -1.70
C TYR A 294 -2.82 11.08 -3.13
N SER A 295 -1.56 11.26 -3.57
CA SER A 295 -1.25 11.77 -4.91
C SER A 295 -1.60 10.74 -5.99
N MET A 296 -1.44 9.46 -5.73
CA MET A 296 -1.89 8.36 -6.56
C MET A 296 -3.41 8.41 -6.81
N MET A 297 -4.19 8.49 -5.73
CA MET A 297 -5.65 8.57 -5.85
C MET A 297 -6.10 9.85 -6.52
N LYS A 298 -5.49 10.99 -6.19
CA LYS A 298 -5.76 12.27 -6.84
C LYS A 298 -5.51 12.20 -8.34
N TRP A 299 -4.36 11.69 -8.76
CA TRP A 299 -4.03 11.47 -10.17
C TRP A 299 -5.07 10.60 -10.86
N ASN A 300 -5.39 9.45 -10.28
CA ASN A 300 -6.39 8.53 -10.85
C ASN A 300 -7.75 9.22 -11.05
N LEU A 301 -8.25 9.86 -10.01
CA LEU A 301 -9.54 10.54 -10.03
C LEU A 301 -9.59 11.64 -11.10
N GLU A 302 -8.55 12.48 -11.17
CA GLU A 302 -8.42 13.54 -12.17
C GLU A 302 -8.32 12.95 -13.59
N LYS A 303 -7.43 11.98 -13.83
CA LYS A 303 -7.22 11.41 -15.17
C LYS A 303 -8.42 10.62 -15.67
N ILE A 304 -9.09 9.87 -14.78
CA ILE A 304 -10.31 9.16 -15.17
C ILE A 304 -11.41 10.16 -15.51
N ALA A 305 -11.64 11.19 -14.68
CA ALA A 305 -12.65 12.21 -14.96
C ALA A 305 -12.36 12.98 -16.26
N GLU A 306 -11.11 13.41 -16.48
CA GLU A 306 -10.68 14.06 -17.72
C GLU A 306 -10.92 13.18 -18.95
N GLY A 307 -10.52 11.91 -18.88
CA GLY A 307 -10.66 10.96 -19.99
C GLY A 307 -12.10 10.67 -20.34
N LEU A 308 -12.98 10.53 -19.34
CA LEU A 308 -14.41 10.25 -19.58
C LEU A 308 -15.20 11.48 -20.05
N ASN A 309 -14.68 12.68 -19.90
CA ASN A 309 -15.28 13.93 -20.40
C ASN A 309 -14.88 14.29 -21.84
N LYS A 310 -14.05 13.47 -22.52
CA LYS A 310 -13.68 13.68 -23.93
C LYS A 310 -14.83 13.32 -24.88
#